data_78ebe664770ef7291280893cc1cd89ea
#
_entry.id   78ebe664770ef7291280893cc1cd89ea
#
_cell.length_a   1.000
_cell.length_b   1.000
_cell.length_c   1.000
_cell.angle_alpha   90.00
_cell.angle_beta   90.00
_cell.angle_gamma   90.00
#
_symmetry.space_group_name_H-M   'P 1'
#
loop_
_entity.id
_entity.type
_entity.pdbx_description
1 polymer ?
#
loop_
_entity_poly.entity_id
_entity_poly.type
_entity_poly.pdbx_seq_one_letter_code
_entity_poly.pdbx_strand_id
1 'polypeptide(L)'
;IFTKFTRFSEYGNDVPAHILILFTIYNFIKFQNVKNSTYKNTIFKKILIFSTFAVLQKIQYLFIVLFPIYLIIKNKNLVYKNLLIIFCCIFISSTWLIKNFINTSCFIYPSEITCVKSVSWSPSNKNNHAYPKSVYNASSAWAKGWPDQIGKKLNYEEYLRNFNWVNTWLNNHVVLIIKKLFPYLLIS
;
A
#
# COMPACT_ATOMS: atom_id res chain seq x y z
N ILE A 1 15.43 -11.90 10.21
CA ILE A 1 13.96 -11.97 10.03
C ILE A 1 13.26 -11.85 11.39
N PHE A 2 13.68 -12.61 12.43
CA PHE A 2 13.04 -12.60 13.76
C PHE A 2 13.10 -11.24 14.47
N THR A 3 14.17 -10.48 14.34
CA THR A 3 14.31 -9.15 14.99
C THR A 3 13.31 -8.10 14.52
N LYS A 4 12.69 -8.27 13.34
CA LYS A 4 11.63 -7.36 12.86
C LYS A 4 10.24 -7.74 13.39
N PHE A 5 10.00 -8.99 13.75
CA PHE A 5 8.71 -9.41 14.32
C PHE A 5 8.49 -8.89 15.75
N THR A 6 9.54 -8.58 16.50
CA THR A 6 9.43 -8.02 17.85
C THR A 6 8.97 -6.55 17.88
N ARG A 7 8.96 -5.86 16.74
CA ARG A 7 8.56 -4.46 16.60
C ARG A 7 7.20 -4.26 15.94
N PHE A 8 6.27 -5.19 16.14
CA PHE A 8 4.93 -5.11 15.57
C PHE A 8 4.21 -3.78 15.88
N SER A 9 4.39 -3.26 17.08
CA SER A 9 3.77 -2.01 17.53
C SER A 9 4.38 -0.75 16.91
N GLU A 10 5.64 -0.81 16.47
CA GLU A 10 6.34 0.35 15.92
C GLU A 10 6.06 0.58 14.42
N TYR A 11 5.67 -0.48 13.68
CA TYR A 11 5.49 -0.42 12.23
C TYR A 11 4.03 -0.26 11.79
N GLY A 12 3.09 -0.06 12.72
CA GLY A 12 1.68 0.13 12.40
C GLY A 12 1.13 -1.00 11.51
N ASN A 13 0.44 -0.63 10.43
CA ASN A 13 -0.23 -1.57 9.53
C ASN A 13 0.69 -2.22 8.48
N ASP A 14 1.97 -1.94 8.47
CA ASP A 14 2.88 -2.41 7.41
C ASP A 14 3.12 -3.93 7.48
N VAL A 15 3.33 -4.47 8.68
CA VAL A 15 3.59 -5.90 8.85
C VAL A 15 2.38 -6.78 8.48
N PRO A 16 1.16 -6.49 8.94
CA PRO A 16 -0.03 -7.21 8.50
C PRO A 16 -0.23 -7.16 6.97
N ALA A 17 -0.02 -6.00 6.36
CA ALA A 17 -0.13 -5.85 4.91
C ALA A 17 0.90 -6.71 4.16
N HIS A 18 2.16 -6.73 4.59
CA HIS A 18 3.20 -7.58 4.00
C HIS A 18 2.88 -9.07 4.12
N ILE A 19 2.34 -9.51 5.26
CA ILE A 19 1.90 -10.90 5.44
C ILE A 19 0.79 -11.25 4.44
N LEU A 20 -0.21 -10.38 4.29
CA LEU A 20 -1.30 -10.59 3.33
C LEU A 20 -0.80 -10.64 1.89
N ILE A 21 0.18 -9.81 1.52
CA ILE A 21 0.83 -9.85 0.21
C ILE A 21 1.53 -11.20 -0.01
N LEU A 22 2.33 -11.66 0.95
CA LEU A 22 3.01 -12.95 0.85
C LEU A 22 2.01 -14.10 0.69
N PHE A 23 0.92 -14.10 1.46
CA PHE A 23 -0.15 -15.09 1.30
C PHE A 23 -0.84 -15.00 -0.06
N THR A 24 -1.04 -13.79 -0.60
CA THR A 24 -1.60 -13.61 -1.95
C THR A 24 -0.69 -14.21 -3.00
N ILE A 25 0.60 -13.88 -2.98
CA ILE A 25 1.61 -14.42 -3.92
C ILE A 25 1.71 -15.94 -3.79
N TYR A 26 1.81 -16.48 -2.57
CA TYR A 26 1.86 -17.92 -2.32
C TYR A 26 0.64 -18.64 -2.91
N ASN A 27 -0.57 -18.12 -2.64
CA ASN A 27 -1.79 -18.71 -3.18
C ASN A 27 -1.87 -18.56 -4.71
N PHE A 28 -1.36 -17.48 -5.28
CA PHE A 28 -1.31 -17.30 -6.73
C PHE A 28 -0.41 -18.35 -7.41
N ILE A 29 0.80 -18.58 -6.89
CA ILE A 29 1.71 -19.63 -7.38
C ILE A 29 1.06 -21.02 -7.22
N LYS A 30 0.44 -21.28 -6.07
CA LYS A 30 -0.27 -22.52 -5.80
C LYS A 30 -1.43 -22.75 -6.77
N PHE A 31 -2.17 -21.70 -7.12
CA PHE A 31 -3.26 -21.76 -8.08
C PHE A 31 -2.80 -22.24 -9.46
N GLN A 32 -1.61 -21.82 -9.92
CA GLN A 32 -1.07 -22.23 -11.20
C GLN A 32 -0.76 -23.75 -11.25
N ASN A 33 -0.33 -24.33 -10.15
CA ASN A 33 0.14 -25.71 -10.07
C ASN A 33 -0.98 -26.74 -9.75
N VAL A 34 -2.12 -26.29 -9.23
CA VAL A 34 -3.24 -27.18 -8.87
C VAL A 34 -4.07 -27.54 -10.08
N LYS A 35 -4.40 -28.83 -10.26
CA LYS A 35 -5.29 -29.30 -11.33
C LYS A 35 -6.76 -29.41 -10.87
N ASN A 36 -7.00 -29.69 -9.59
CA ASN A 36 -8.35 -29.88 -9.04
C ASN A 36 -9.17 -28.58 -9.05
N SER A 37 -10.30 -28.59 -9.75
CA SER A 37 -11.18 -27.44 -9.93
C SER A 37 -11.77 -26.89 -8.63
N THR A 38 -12.20 -27.76 -7.71
CA THR A 38 -12.78 -27.35 -6.42
C THR A 38 -11.73 -26.67 -5.56
N TYR A 39 -10.53 -27.21 -5.54
CA TYR A 39 -9.43 -26.65 -4.78
C TYR A 39 -8.93 -25.31 -5.38
N LYS A 40 -8.90 -25.19 -6.72
CA LYS A 40 -8.65 -23.92 -7.41
C LYS A 40 -9.63 -22.82 -6.96
N ASN A 41 -10.91 -23.18 -6.86
CA ASN A 41 -11.93 -22.23 -6.42
C ASN A 41 -11.67 -21.72 -5.00
N THR A 42 -11.28 -22.60 -4.08
CA THR A 42 -10.92 -22.22 -2.71
C THR A 42 -9.70 -21.30 -2.67
N ILE A 43 -8.66 -21.59 -3.47
CA ILE A 43 -7.47 -20.76 -3.56
C ILE A 43 -7.80 -19.38 -4.14
N PHE A 44 -8.64 -19.31 -5.17
CA PHE A 44 -9.09 -18.04 -5.77
C PHE A 44 -9.79 -17.14 -4.74
N LYS A 45 -10.67 -17.70 -3.91
CA LYS A 45 -11.30 -16.96 -2.81
C LYS A 45 -10.27 -16.36 -1.86
N LYS A 46 -9.24 -17.12 -1.49
CA LYS A 46 -8.15 -16.63 -0.63
C LYS A 46 -7.39 -15.47 -1.28
N ILE A 47 -7.08 -15.58 -2.58
CA ILE A 47 -6.41 -14.51 -3.32
C ILE A 47 -7.23 -13.23 -3.31
N LEU A 48 -8.55 -13.33 -3.59
CA LEU A 48 -9.46 -12.17 -3.55
C LEU A 48 -9.47 -11.51 -2.17
N ILE A 49 -9.67 -12.29 -1.12
CA ILE A 49 -9.77 -11.78 0.25
C ILE A 49 -8.43 -11.13 0.67
N PHE A 50 -7.32 -11.84 0.53
CA PHE A 50 -6.02 -11.34 0.99
C PHE A 50 -5.56 -10.10 0.21
N SER A 51 -5.77 -10.05 -1.11
CA SER A 51 -5.44 -8.87 -1.91
C SER A 51 -6.29 -7.67 -1.53
N THR A 52 -7.59 -7.86 -1.30
CA THR A 52 -8.50 -6.80 -0.86
C THR A 52 -8.04 -6.24 0.49
N PHE A 53 -7.83 -7.09 1.49
CA PHE A 53 -7.40 -6.62 2.81
C PHE A 53 -5.99 -6.01 2.81
N ALA A 54 -5.06 -6.48 1.96
CA ALA A 54 -3.74 -5.86 1.82
C ALA A 54 -3.87 -4.39 1.34
N VAL A 55 -4.72 -4.13 0.36
CA VAL A 55 -4.97 -2.76 -0.15
C VAL A 55 -5.68 -1.89 0.89
N LEU A 56 -6.64 -2.43 1.63
CA LEU A 56 -7.36 -1.71 2.68
C LEU A 56 -6.45 -1.33 3.85
N GLN A 57 -5.42 -2.13 4.14
CA GLN A 57 -4.40 -1.79 5.11
C GLN A 57 -3.49 -0.66 4.60
N LYS A 58 -3.09 -0.72 3.33
CA LYS A 58 -2.20 0.27 2.74
C LYS A 58 -2.40 0.37 1.23
N ILE A 59 -2.94 1.49 0.78
CA ILE A 59 -3.26 1.75 -0.64
C ILE A 59 -2.05 1.61 -1.58
N GLN A 60 -0.83 1.78 -1.07
CA GLN A 60 0.40 1.59 -1.83
C GLN A 60 0.53 0.18 -2.44
N TYR A 61 -0.19 -0.80 -1.87
CA TYR A 61 -0.21 -2.18 -2.36
C TYR A 61 -1.30 -2.45 -3.39
N LEU A 62 -1.86 -1.40 -4.01
CA LEU A 62 -2.90 -1.53 -5.04
C LEU A 62 -2.50 -2.49 -6.18
N PHE A 63 -1.21 -2.57 -6.51
CA PHE A 63 -0.70 -3.48 -7.54
C PHE A 63 -1.00 -4.97 -7.25
N ILE A 64 -1.22 -5.35 -5.99
CA ILE A 64 -1.52 -6.75 -5.63
C ILE A 64 -2.88 -7.21 -6.19
N VAL A 65 -3.78 -6.28 -6.50
CA VAL A 65 -5.08 -6.56 -7.11
C VAL A 65 -4.95 -7.08 -8.56
N LEU A 66 -3.81 -6.86 -9.20
CA LEU A 66 -3.56 -7.40 -10.53
C LEU A 66 -3.62 -8.94 -10.56
N PHE A 67 -3.27 -9.63 -9.47
CA PHE A 67 -3.36 -11.10 -9.40
C PHE A 67 -4.80 -11.62 -9.53
N PRO A 68 -5.76 -11.21 -8.70
CA PRO A 68 -7.15 -11.64 -8.88
C PRO A 68 -7.75 -11.15 -10.20
N ILE A 69 -7.44 -9.94 -10.68
CA ILE A 69 -7.91 -9.44 -11.98
C ILE A 69 -7.43 -10.36 -13.10
N TYR A 70 -6.15 -10.71 -13.13
CA TYR A 70 -5.60 -11.65 -14.12
C TYR A 70 -6.35 -12.99 -14.11
N LEU A 71 -6.64 -13.54 -12.93
CA LEU A 71 -7.36 -14.80 -12.81
C LEU A 71 -8.82 -14.69 -13.26
N ILE A 72 -9.47 -13.57 -13.01
CA ILE A 72 -10.83 -13.25 -13.48
C ILE A 72 -10.88 -13.22 -15.00
N ILE A 73 -9.96 -12.51 -15.63
CA ILE A 73 -9.88 -12.40 -17.10
C ILE A 73 -9.64 -13.77 -17.73
N LYS A 74 -8.70 -14.56 -17.16
CA LYS A 74 -8.32 -15.86 -17.69
C LYS A 74 -9.39 -16.95 -17.50
N ASN A 75 -10.18 -16.88 -16.43
CA ASN A 75 -11.10 -17.96 -16.04
C ASN A 75 -12.50 -17.41 -15.69
N LYS A 76 -13.28 -17.09 -16.71
CA LYS A 76 -14.64 -16.56 -16.54
C LYS A 76 -15.54 -17.43 -15.64
N ASN A 77 -15.41 -18.74 -15.68
CA ASN A 77 -16.17 -19.67 -14.83
C ASN A 77 -15.91 -19.47 -13.33
N LEU A 78 -14.73 -18.98 -12.93
CA LEU A 78 -14.45 -18.65 -11.54
C LEU A 78 -15.26 -17.45 -11.06
N VAL A 79 -15.51 -16.49 -11.94
CA VAL A 79 -16.31 -15.29 -11.63
C VAL A 79 -17.73 -15.71 -11.23
N TYR A 80 -18.39 -16.49 -12.09
CA TYR A 80 -19.77 -16.92 -11.83
C TYR A 80 -19.92 -17.74 -10.54
N LYS A 81 -18.93 -18.59 -10.24
CA LYS A 81 -18.94 -19.40 -9.00
C LYS A 81 -18.66 -18.59 -7.74
N ASN A 82 -18.12 -17.38 -7.86
CA ASN A 82 -17.64 -16.57 -6.73
C ASN A 82 -18.22 -15.15 -6.70
N LEU A 83 -19.32 -14.91 -7.41
CA LEU A 83 -19.97 -13.58 -7.49
C LEU A 83 -20.19 -12.96 -6.12
N LEU A 84 -20.68 -13.74 -5.15
CA LEU A 84 -20.94 -13.25 -3.80
C LEU A 84 -19.67 -12.70 -3.13
N ILE A 85 -18.56 -13.44 -3.20
CA ILE A 85 -17.29 -12.99 -2.58
C ILE A 85 -16.72 -11.77 -3.30
N ILE A 86 -16.80 -11.76 -4.62
CA ILE A 86 -16.37 -10.59 -5.43
C ILE A 86 -17.20 -9.37 -5.02
N PHE A 87 -18.51 -9.52 -4.92
CA PHE A 87 -19.40 -8.45 -4.47
C PHE A 87 -19.05 -7.97 -3.05
N CYS A 88 -18.82 -8.89 -2.10
CA CYS A 88 -18.39 -8.54 -0.74
C CYS A 88 -17.07 -7.77 -0.74
N CYS A 89 -16.07 -8.19 -1.54
CA CYS A 89 -14.80 -7.49 -1.64
C CYS A 89 -14.97 -6.07 -2.21
N ILE A 90 -15.79 -5.90 -3.25
CA ILE A 90 -16.11 -4.60 -3.82
C ILE A 90 -16.86 -3.73 -2.80
N PHE A 91 -17.85 -4.29 -2.11
CA PHE A 91 -18.62 -3.58 -1.10
C PHE A 91 -17.74 -3.05 0.04
N ILE A 92 -16.86 -3.90 0.61
CA ILE A 92 -15.92 -3.51 1.67
C ILE A 92 -14.96 -2.42 1.17
N SER A 93 -14.45 -2.55 -0.05
CA SER A 93 -13.58 -1.53 -0.65
C SER A 93 -14.32 -0.21 -0.85
N SER A 94 -15.56 -0.25 -1.30
CA SER A 94 -16.41 0.94 -1.49
C SER A 94 -16.72 1.64 -0.17
N THR A 95 -17.05 0.90 0.90
CA THR A 95 -17.29 1.48 2.23
C THR A 95 -16.03 2.16 2.78
N TRP A 96 -14.84 1.59 2.52
CA TRP A 96 -13.57 2.21 2.89
C TRP A 96 -13.33 3.53 2.12
N LEU A 97 -13.58 3.56 0.81
CA LEU A 97 -13.48 4.78 0.00
C LEU A 97 -14.47 5.86 0.47
N ILE A 98 -15.71 5.48 0.76
CA ILE A 98 -16.73 6.40 1.29
C ILE A 98 -16.30 6.97 2.65
N LYS A 99 -15.79 6.13 3.55
CA LYS A 99 -15.25 6.59 4.84
C LYS A 99 -14.13 7.61 4.67
N ASN A 100 -13.18 7.35 3.76
CA ASN A 100 -12.11 8.30 3.47
C ASN A 100 -12.67 9.62 2.94
N PHE A 101 -13.62 9.55 2.00
CA PHE A 101 -14.26 10.73 1.43
C PHE A 101 -14.98 11.57 2.48
N ILE A 102 -15.76 10.95 3.36
CA ILE A 102 -16.47 11.66 4.44
C ILE A 102 -15.48 12.35 5.39
N ASN A 103 -14.37 11.68 5.72
CA ASN A 103 -13.41 12.21 6.70
C ASN A 103 -12.47 13.27 6.12
N THR A 104 -12.09 13.15 4.85
CA THR A 104 -11.00 13.95 4.25
C THR A 104 -11.39 14.68 2.99
N SER A 105 -12.63 14.52 2.49
CA SER A 105 -13.08 14.93 1.15
C SER A 105 -12.26 14.32 0.00
N CYS A 106 -11.45 13.30 0.26
CA CYS A 106 -10.63 12.61 -0.73
C CYS A 106 -10.96 11.12 -0.73
N PHE A 107 -11.12 10.50 -1.90
CA PHE A 107 -11.30 9.04 -1.99
C PHE A 107 -10.03 8.29 -1.58
N ILE A 108 -8.87 8.80 -1.96
CA ILE A 108 -7.56 8.23 -1.63
C ILE A 108 -6.69 9.33 -1.02
N TYR A 109 -6.78 9.48 0.29
CA TYR A 109 -5.97 10.43 1.03
C TYR A 109 -4.53 9.94 1.20
N PRO A 110 -3.49 10.78 1.06
CA PRO A 110 -3.49 12.24 0.81
C PRO A 110 -3.33 12.64 -0.67
N SER A 111 -3.82 11.86 -1.62
CA SER A 111 -3.70 12.15 -3.06
C SER A 111 -4.65 13.30 -3.45
N GLU A 112 -4.09 14.47 -3.75
CA GLU A 112 -4.85 15.66 -4.12
C GLU A 112 -5.77 15.47 -5.33
N ILE A 113 -5.37 14.61 -6.28
CA ILE A 113 -6.13 14.30 -7.50
C ILE A 113 -7.49 13.69 -7.19
N THR A 114 -7.61 12.97 -6.06
CA THR A 114 -8.84 12.28 -5.66
C THR A 114 -9.71 13.10 -4.72
N CYS A 115 -9.34 14.35 -4.44
CA CYS A 115 -10.01 15.21 -3.46
C CYS A 115 -11.04 16.13 -4.12
N VAL A 116 -12.24 16.20 -3.53
CA VAL A 116 -13.32 17.09 -3.97
C VAL A 116 -13.29 18.35 -3.11
N LYS A 117 -12.86 19.47 -3.71
CA LYS A 117 -12.68 20.75 -3.00
C LYS A 117 -14.00 21.49 -2.75
N SER A 118 -15.07 21.15 -3.50
CA SER A 118 -16.36 21.87 -3.45
C SER A 118 -17.23 21.55 -2.25
N VAL A 119 -16.90 20.50 -1.47
CA VAL A 119 -17.70 20.10 -0.31
C VAL A 119 -17.41 21.01 0.90
N SER A 120 -18.44 21.39 1.66
CA SER A 120 -18.33 22.33 2.77
C SER A 120 -17.42 21.88 3.91
N TRP A 121 -17.28 20.57 4.10
CA TRP A 121 -16.41 19.97 5.13
C TRP A 121 -14.98 19.71 4.66
N SER A 122 -14.64 20.05 3.42
CA SER A 122 -13.29 19.84 2.92
C SER A 122 -12.27 20.59 3.78
N PRO A 123 -11.23 19.92 4.30
CA PRO A 123 -10.17 20.58 5.06
C PRO A 123 -9.48 21.72 4.28
N SER A 124 -9.49 21.64 2.94
CA SER A 124 -8.95 22.70 2.08
C SER A 124 -9.71 24.02 2.16
N ASN A 125 -10.98 24.01 2.59
CA ASN A 125 -11.79 25.22 2.73
C ASN A 125 -11.52 25.96 4.06
N LYS A 126 -11.03 25.24 5.08
CA LYS A 126 -10.82 25.82 6.43
C LYS A 126 -9.44 26.45 6.62
N ASN A 127 -8.42 25.98 5.94
CA ASN A 127 -7.04 26.47 6.06
C ASN A 127 -6.35 26.43 4.69
N ASN A 128 -6.38 27.55 3.96
CA ASN A 128 -5.55 27.82 2.77
C ASN A 128 -5.03 26.57 2.01
N HIS A 129 -5.85 26.03 1.13
CA HIS A 129 -5.52 25.23 -0.07
C HIS A 129 -4.44 24.13 -0.03
N ALA A 130 -3.70 23.95 1.07
CA ALA A 130 -2.47 23.19 1.09
C ALA A 130 -2.53 21.84 1.83
N TYR A 131 -3.65 21.51 2.49
CA TYR A 131 -3.64 20.41 3.46
C TYR A 131 -3.29 19.04 2.86
N PRO A 132 -3.92 18.54 1.78
CA PRO A 132 -3.51 17.26 1.21
C PRO A 132 -2.10 17.29 0.62
N LYS A 133 -1.72 18.41 -0.03
CA LYS A 133 -0.39 18.60 -0.62
C LYS A 133 0.71 18.67 0.46
N SER A 134 0.46 19.38 1.55
CA SER A 134 1.43 19.49 2.65
C SER A 134 1.67 18.14 3.33
N VAL A 135 0.61 17.36 3.57
CA VAL A 135 0.72 16.01 4.13
C VAL A 135 1.43 15.06 3.17
N TYR A 136 1.13 15.14 1.87
CA TYR A 136 1.83 14.36 0.85
C TYR A 136 3.33 14.70 0.82
N ASN A 137 3.67 15.99 0.81
CA ASN A 137 5.06 16.45 0.82
C ASN A 137 5.78 16.03 2.11
N ALA A 138 5.15 16.18 3.27
CA ALA A 138 5.69 15.72 4.53
C ALA A 138 5.95 14.21 4.52
N SER A 139 4.95 13.41 4.15
CA SER A 139 5.09 11.94 4.07
C SER A 139 6.17 11.52 3.08
N SER A 140 6.24 12.18 1.93
CA SER A 140 7.26 11.92 0.91
C SER A 140 8.67 12.30 1.39
N ALA A 141 8.82 13.41 2.11
CA ALA A 141 10.09 13.83 2.68
C ALA A 141 10.56 12.85 3.77
N TRP A 142 9.66 12.42 4.66
CA TRP A 142 9.96 11.44 5.70
C TRP A 142 10.41 10.10 5.12
N ALA A 143 9.76 9.61 4.08
CA ALA A 143 10.18 8.40 3.37
C ALA A 143 11.57 8.51 2.72
N LYS A 144 12.05 9.73 2.49
CA LYS A 144 13.34 10.04 1.86
C LYS A 144 14.42 10.49 2.85
N GLY A 145 14.21 10.28 4.15
CA GLY A 145 15.21 10.57 5.18
C GLY A 145 15.15 11.97 5.78
N TRP A 146 14.01 12.68 5.66
CA TRP A 146 13.79 13.97 6.29
C TRP A 146 14.20 14.08 7.78
N PRO A 147 14.03 13.04 8.65
CA PRO A 147 14.44 13.15 10.03
C PRO A 147 15.86 13.62 10.26
N ASP A 148 16.78 13.33 9.34
CA ASP A 148 18.18 13.78 9.43
C ASP A 148 18.36 15.25 9.07
N GLN A 149 17.31 15.91 8.62
CA GLN A 149 17.27 17.32 8.27
C GLN A 149 16.57 18.17 9.34
N ILE A 150 16.12 17.55 10.44
CA ILE A 150 15.48 18.25 11.57
C ILE A 150 16.49 19.24 12.15
N GLY A 151 16.10 20.52 12.24
CA GLY A 151 16.97 21.61 12.68
C GLY A 151 17.64 22.41 11.55
N LYS A 152 17.58 21.94 10.30
CA LYS A 152 17.94 22.75 9.13
C LYS A 152 16.72 23.53 8.67
N LYS A 153 16.90 24.81 8.30
CA LYS A 153 15.80 25.69 7.83
C LYS A 153 15.27 25.33 6.43
N LEU A 154 15.19 24.04 6.10
CA LEU A 154 14.67 23.55 4.82
C LEU A 154 13.18 23.26 4.93
N ASN A 155 12.41 23.72 3.94
CA ASN A 155 11.02 23.33 3.77
C ASN A 155 10.92 21.96 3.09
N TYR A 156 9.85 21.19 3.33
CA TYR A 156 9.60 19.90 2.65
C TYR A 156 9.63 20.02 1.13
N GLU A 157 9.11 21.12 0.56
CA GLU A 157 9.12 21.34 -0.89
C GLU A 157 10.53 21.55 -1.45
N GLU A 158 11.36 22.31 -0.76
CA GLU A 158 12.79 22.51 -1.13
C GLU A 158 13.58 21.22 -1.03
N TYR A 159 13.33 20.43 0.03
CA TYR A 159 13.98 19.14 0.21
C TYR A 159 13.62 18.15 -0.91
N LEU A 160 12.37 18.13 -1.35
CA LEU A 160 11.90 17.25 -2.42
C LEU A 160 12.28 17.74 -3.83
N ARG A 161 12.57 19.05 -3.99
CA ARG A 161 12.92 19.65 -5.27
C ARG A 161 14.34 19.25 -5.69
N ASN A 162 14.55 19.12 -6.99
CA ASN A 162 15.88 18.91 -7.61
C ASN A 162 16.69 17.74 -7.03
N PHE A 163 16.01 16.71 -6.52
CA PHE A 163 16.65 15.52 -5.95
C PHE A 163 17.60 15.80 -4.75
N ASN A 164 17.42 16.90 -4.01
CA ASN A 164 18.23 17.24 -2.83
C ASN A 164 18.19 16.14 -1.73
N TRP A 165 17.16 15.30 -1.74
CA TRP A 165 16.98 14.18 -0.81
C TRP A 165 17.85 12.95 -1.15
N VAL A 166 18.41 12.86 -2.35
CA VAL A 166 19.06 11.62 -2.84
C VAL A 166 20.25 11.23 -1.96
N ASN A 167 21.12 12.15 -1.60
CA ASN A 167 22.29 11.85 -0.76
C ASN A 167 21.87 11.33 0.62
N THR A 168 20.87 11.94 1.25
CA THR A 168 20.34 11.50 2.54
C THR A 168 19.72 10.11 2.43
N TRP A 169 18.93 9.89 1.37
CA TRP A 169 18.28 8.61 1.13
C TRP A 169 19.27 7.48 0.85
N LEU A 170 20.30 7.75 0.03
CA LEU A 170 21.37 6.78 -0.26
C LEU A 170 22.09 6.36 1.03
N ASN A 171 22.49 7.33 1.85
CA ASN A 171 23.20 7.05 3.10
C ASN A 171 22.33 6.25 4.09
N ASN A 172 21.05 6.59 4.21
CA ASN A 172 20.17 5.96 5.18
C ASN A 172 19.61 4.61 4.76
N HIS A 173 19.35 4.43 3.46
CA HIS A 173 18.69 3.24 2.96
C HIS A 173 19.62 2.29 2.23
N VAL A 174 20.38 2.79 1.25
CA VAL A 174 21.21 1.93 0.38
C VAL A 174 22.37 1.34 1.16
N VAL A 175 23.08 2.15 1.95
CA VAL A 175 24.18 1.67 2.79
C VAL A 175 23.69 0.62 3.78
N LEU A 176 22.53 0.83 4.37
CA LEU A 176 21.94 -0.09 5.33
C LEU A 176 21.43 -1.39 4.66
N ILE A 177 20.87 -1.29 3.46
CA ILE A 177 20.46 -2.45 2.65
C ILE A 177 21.67 -3.28 2.27
N ILE A 178 22.72 -2.65 1.75
CA ILE A 178 23.97 -3.34 1.37
C ILE A 178 24.56 -4.03 2.59
N LYS A 179 24.73 -3.34 3.71
CA LYS A 179 25.27 -3.93 4.96
C LYS A 179 24.44 -5.12 5.47
N LYS A 180 23.15 -5.14 5.23
CA LYS A 180 22.27 -6.24 5.68
C LYS A 180 22.16 -7.38 4.66
N LEU A 181 22.13 -7.09 3.37
CA LEU A 181 21.98 -8.12 2.31
C LEU A 181 23.31 -8.79 1.96
N PHE A 182 24.42 -8.05 2.00
CA PHE A 182 25.74 -8.57 1.60
C PHE A 182 26.17 -9.83 2.36
N PRO A 183 26.00 -9.94 3.70
CA PRO A 183 26.31 -11.18 4.41
C PRO A 183 25.48 -12.38 3.96
N TYR A 184 24.20 -12.17 3.57
CA TYR A 184 23.36 -13.27 3.08
C TYR A 184 23.73 -13.74 1.68
N LEU A 185 24.21 -12.82 0.82
CA LEU A 185 24.70 -13.17 -0.52
C LEU A 185 26.03 -13.91 -0.51
N LEU A 186 26.84 -13.74 0.55
CA LEU A 186 28.10 -14.48 0.71
C LEU A 186 27.93 -15.89 1.30
N ILE A 187 26.78 -16.20 1.90
CA ILE A 187 26.49 -17.47 2.56
C ILE A 187 25.65 -18.40 1.62
N SER A 188 25.07 -17.86 0.55
CA SER A 188 24.32 -18.62 -0.46
C SER A 188 25.23 -19.08 -1.59
#